data_042608efa52c56552cbf8f1d9abee33d
#
_entry.id   042608efa52c56552cbf8f1d9abee33d
#
_cell.length_a   1.000
_cell.length_b   1.000
_cell.length_c   1.000
_cell.angle_alpha   90.00
_cell.angle_beta   90.00
_cell.angle_gamma   90.00
#
_symmetry.space_group_name_H-M   'P 1'
#
loop_
_entity.id
_entity.type
_entity.pdbx_description
1 polymer ?
#
loop_
_entity_poly.entity_id
_entity_poly.type
_entity_poly.pdbx_seq_one_letter_code
_entity_poly.pdbx_strand_id
1 'polypeptide(L)'
;MSEVAKLELNGTVYELPVITGTENEKAIDISKLRDLTGYVTLDTGYKNTGATKSAITFLDGEEGILHYRGYPIEQLAEKASFLEVSYLLIHGDLPTQAELTEFENSIKKHTLVHEDMKRFFEAYPAKAHPMGVLSSMISSLSTFYPESLDPNRSADMKNLTVHRLIAKLPTLAAWSYKNSMRHPFMYPRNDYDYGKNFLYMMFGMPTENYEVDPVVVSALNTLLILHADHELNCSTSTIRIVGSSNANLYSTISAGI
;
A
#
# COMPACT_ATOMS: atom_id res chain seq x y z
N MET A 1 -32.36 -12.96 -13.69
CA MET A 1 -31.54 -13.98 -14.36
C MET A 1 -30.13 -13.42 -14.40
N SER A 2 -29.12 -14.19 -14.01
CA SER A 2 -27.70 -13.76 -14.16
C SER A 2 -27.39 -13.62 -15.65
N GLU A 3 -26.75 -12.53 -16.02
CA GLU A 3 -26.29 -12.30 -17.39
C GLU A 3 -25.20 -13.32 -17.74
N VAL A 4 -25.22 -13.85 -18.96
CA VAL A 4 -24.25 -14.83 -19.44
C VAL A 4 -23.67 -14.39 -20.79
N ALA A 5 -22.36 -14.56 -20.96
CA ALA A 5 -21.68 -14.41 -22.23
C ALA A 5 -21.66 -15.79 -22.94
N LYS A 6 -21.86 -15.81 -24.26
CA LYS A 6 -21.80 -17.03 -25.08
C LYS A 6 -20.49 -17.04 -25.86
N LEU A 7 -19.72 -18.10 -25.67
CA LEU A 7 -18.51 -18.39 -26.41
C LEU A 7 -18.72 -19.61 -27.29
N GLU A 8 -18.62 -19.48 -28.60
CA GLU A 8 -18.69 -20.57 -29.53
C GLU A 8 -17.30 -21.05 -29.93
N LEU A 9 -17.01 -22.32 -29.72
CA LEU A 9 -15.76 -22.97 -30.11
C LEU A 9 -16.06 -24.26 -30.84
N ASN A 10 -15.61 -24.39 -32.10
CA ASN A 10 -15.77 -25.57 -32.92
C ASN A 10 -17.24 -26.04 -33.02
N GLY A 11 -18.18 -25.11 -33.13
CA GLY A 11 -19.62 -25.38 -33.23
C GLY A 11 -20.32 -25.71 -31.91
N THR A 12 -19.60 -25.67 -30.78
CA THR A 12 -20.18 -25.86 -29.44
C THR A 12 -20.25 -24.52 -28.73
N VAL A 13 -21.43 -24.21 -28.18
CA VAL A 13 -21.65 -22.96 -27.40
C VAL A 13 -21.46 -23.22 -25.91
N TYR A 14 -20.61 -22.42 -25.28
CA TYR A 14 -20.37 -22.42 -23.85
C TYR A 14 -20.93 -21.13 -23.23
N GLU A 15 -21.60 -21.24 -22.11
CA GLU A 15 -22.12 -20.11 -21.36
C GLU A 15 -21.18 -19.79 -20.19
N LEU A 16 -20.71 -18.56 -20.14
CA LEU A 16 -19.81 -18.05 -19.10
C LEU A 16 -20.55 -16.99 -18.29
N PRO A 17 -20.48 -17.03 -16.95
CA PRO A 17 -21.13 -16.01 -16.11
C PRO A 17 -20.57 -14.61 -16.39
N VAL A 18 -21.44 -13.60 -16.41
CA VAL A 18 -21.06 -12.19 -16.40
C VAL A 18 -21.20 -11.66 -14.99
N ILE A 19 -20.14 -11.02 -14.51
CA ILE A 19 -20.09 -10.35 -13.23
C ILE A 19 -20.21 -8.85 -13.51
N THR A 20 -21.15 -8.20 -12.83
CA THR A 20 -21.32 -6.74 -12.92
C THR A 20 -20.87 -6.11 -11.61
N GLY A 21 -19.98 -5.13 -11.68
CA GLY A 21 -19.53 -4.32 -10.57
C GLY A 21 -20.59 -3.29 -10.13
N THR A 22 -20.33 -2.60 -9.02
CA THR A 22 -21.24 -1.57 -8.48
C THR A 22 -21.34 -0.33 -9.38
N GLU A 23 -20.32 -0.07 -10.17
CA GLU A 23 -20.26 1.03 -11.15
C GLU A 23 -20.60 0.55 -12.58
N ASN A 24 -21.31 -0.59 -12.68
CA ASN A 24 -21.76 -1.20 -13.94
C ASN A 24 -20.64 -1.76 -14.85
N GLU A 25 -19.43 -1.87 -14.40
CA GLU A 25 -18.36 -2.58 -15.11
C GLU A 25 -18.70 -4.07 -15.24
N LYS A 26 -18.46 -4.63 -16.42
CA LYS A 26 -18.80 -6.02 -16.72
C LYS A 26 -17.56 -6.85 -17.00
N ALA A 27 -17.45 -7.99 -16.32
CA ALA A 27 -16.41 -8.98 -16.54
C ALA A 27 -16.99 -10.34 -16.86
N ILE A 28 -16.40 -11.04 -17.81
CA ILE A 28 -16.72 -12.45 -18.11
C ILE A 28 -15.90 -13.33 -17.17
N ASP A 29 -16.56 -14.15 -16.37
CA ASP A 29 -15.87 -15.10 -15.49
C ASP A 29 -15.38 -16.31 -16.31
N ILE A 30 -14.07 -16.33 -16.53
CA ILE A 30 -13.38 -17.39 -17.29
C ILE A 30 -12.78 -18.48 -16.40
N SER A 31 -13.05 -18.50 -15.10
CA SER A 31 -12.43 -19.43 -14.14
C SER A 31 -12.60 -20.91 -14.52
N LYS A 32 -13.71 -21.28 -15.18
CA LYS A 32 -13.99 -22.62 -15.64
C LYS A 32 -13.71 -22.87 -17.13
N LEU A 33 -13.24 -21.87 -17.86
CA LEU A 33 -13.07 -21.97 -19.31
C LEU A 33 -12.18 -23.17 -19.70
N ARG A 34 -11.03 -23.31 -19.02
CA ARG A 34 -10.08 -24.40 -19.32
C ARG A 34 -10.67 -25.77 -19.06
N ASP A 35 -11.39 -25.96 -17.96
CA ASP A 35 -11.98 -27.22 -17.57
C ASP A 35 -13.09 -27.65 -18.55
N LEU A 36 -13.85 -26.67 -19.05
CA LEU A 36 -14.96 -26.92 -19.99
C LEU A 36 -14.51 -27.14 -21.43
N THR A 37 -13.44 -26.50 -21.86
CA THR A 37 -13.09 -26.38 -23.28
C THR A 37 -11.66 -26.81 -23.63
N GLY A 38 -10.75 -26.88 -22.64
CA GLY A 38 -9.31 -27.05 -22.84
C GLY A 38 -8.58 -25.77 -23.28
N TYR A 39 -9.30 -24.67 -23.60
CA TYR A 39 -8.71 -23.43 -24.03
C TYR A 39 -8.37 -22.53 -22.85
N VAL A 40 -7.36 -21.65 -23.04
CA VAL A 40 -6.99 -20.56 -22.14
C VAL A 40 -7.08 -19.25 -22.90
N THR A 41 -7.26 -18.14 -22.18
CA THR A 41 -7.16 -16.79 -22.75
C THR A 41 -5.69 -16.37 -22.83
N LEU A 42 -5.35 -15.54 -23.81
CA LEU A 42 -4.03 -14.95 -23.96
C LEU A 42 -4.15 -13.43 -23.97
N ASP A 43 -3.61 -12.81 -22.94
CA ASP A 43 -3.49 -11.36 -22.80
C ASP A 43 -2.08 -11.05 -22.27
N THR A 44 -1.16 -10.75 -23.19
CA THR A 44 0.29 -10.63 -22.87
C THR A 44 0.65 -9.47 -21.96
N GLY A 45 -0.21 -8.49 -21.82
CA GLY A 45 0.03 -7.30 -21.00
C GLY A 45 -0.98 -7.11 -19.88
N TYR A 46 -1.84 -8.09 -19.63
CA TYR A 46 -2.98 -7.96 -18.70
C TYR A 46 -3.86 -6.73 -18.95
N LYS A 47 -3.86 -6.24 -20.21
CA LYS A 47 -4.54 -4.99 -20.59
C LYS A 47 -6.07 -5.12 -20.53
N ASN A 48 -6.59 -6.35 -20.72
CA ASN A 48 -8.02 -6.64 -20.77
C ASN A 48 -8.36 -7.86 -19.87
N THR A 49 -7.68 -7.98 -18.74
CA THR A 49 -7.87 -9.11 -17.83
C THR A 49 -8.14 -8.62 -16.43
N GLY A 50 -9.35 -8.81 -15.93
CA GLY A 50 -9.70 -8.60 -14.53
C GLY A 50 -9.08 -9.69 -13.65
N ALA A 51 -8.03 -9.37 -12.89
CA ALA A 51 -7.33 -10.33 -12.05
C ALA A 51 -8.06 -10.66 -10.75
N THR A 52 -8.94 -9.78 -10.27
CA THR A 52 -9.72 -9.94 -9.03
C THR A 52 -10.85 -8.93 -8.96
N LYS A 53 -11.73 -9.11 -7.95
CA LYS A 53 -12.68 -8.08 -7.53
C LYS A 53 -12.09 -7.29 -6.38
N SER A 54 -12.30 -5.99 -6.38
CA SER A 54 -11.92 -5.10 -5.29
C SER A 54 -13.10 -4.18 -4.96
N ALA A 55 -13.25 -3.86 -3.68
CA ALA A 55 -14.19 -2.84 -3.18
C ALA A 55 -13.42 -1.66 -2.57
N ILE A 56 -12.13 -1.51 -2.91
CA ILE A 56 -11.27 -0.50 -2.27
C ILE A 56 -11.34 0.80 -3.06
N THR A 57 -11.04 0.77 -4.34
CA THR A 57 -10.91 1.96 -5.18
C THR A 57 -11.70 1.80 -6.46
N PHE A 58 -12.35 2.87 -6.86
CA PHE A 58 -12.90 3.05 -8.20
C PHE A 58 -12.17 4.23 -8.86
N LEU A 59 -11.66 4.01 -10.06
CA LEU A 59 -10.94 5.00 -10.85
C LEU A 59 -11.49 5.04 -12.28
N ASP A 60 -12.00 6.21 -12.70
CA ASP A 60 -12.30 6.50 -14.08
C ASP A 60 -11.43 7.68 -14.55
N GLY A 61 -10.39 7.33 -15.32
CA GLY A 61 -9.44 8.33 -15.81
C GLY A 61 -9.99 9.20 -16.94
N GLU A 62 -11.04 8.77 -17.64
CA GLU A 62 -11.68 9.55 -18.72
C GLU A 62 -12.61 10.62 -18.14
N GLU A 63 -13.39 10.25 -17.12
CA GLU A 63 -14.29 11.16 -16.41
C GLU A 63 -13.58 11.93 -15.26
N GLY A 64 -12.36 11.55 -14.90
CA GLY A 64 -11.61 12.15 -13.80
C GLY A 64 -12.17 11.84 -12.42
N ILE A 65 -12.72 10.65 -12.24
CA ILE A 65 -13.35 10.21 -11.00
C ILE A 65 -12.41 9.29 -10.23
N LEU A 66 -12.25 9.55 -8.93
CA LEU A 66 -11.55 8.66 -7.99
C LEU A 66 -12.33 8.55 -6.69
N HIS A 67 -12.69 7.33 -6.31
CA HIS A 67 -13.36 7.04 -5.05
C HIS A 67 -12.56 6.02 -4.25
N TYR A 68 -12.42 6.24 -2.94
CA TYR A 68 -11.91 5.26 -1.98
C TYR A 68 -13.08 4.74 -1.12
N ARG A 69 -13.40 3.46 -1.22
CA ARG A 69 -14.52 2.84 -0.51
C ARG A 69 -15.86 3.57 -0.74
N GLY A 70 -16.03 4.18 -1.92
CA GLY A 70 -17.20 4.98 -2.26
C GLY A 70 -17.14 6.46 -1.87
N TYR A 71 -16.13 6.89 -1.12
CA TYR A 71 -15.92 8.30 -0.78
C TYR A 71 -15.19 9.02 -1.91
N PRO A 72 -15.72 10.15 -2.43
CA PRO A 72 -15.02 10.96 -3.44
C PRO A 72 -13.69 11.48 -2.91
N ILE A 73 -12.66 11.44 -3.76
CA ILE A 73 -11.29 11.84 -3.37
C ILE A 73 -11.21 13.29 -2.91
N GLU A 74 -12.01 14.18 -3.50
CA GLU A 74 -12.05 15.61 -3.15
C GLU A 74 -12.44 15.81 -1.67
N GLN A 75 -13.40 15.02 -1.19
CA GLN A 75 -13.85 15.09 0.20
C GLN A 75 -12.77 14.57 1.16
N LEU A 76 -12.12 13.49 0.80
CA LEU A 76 -11.06 12.91 1.61
C LEU A 76 -9.82 13.81 1.66
N ALA A 77 -9.42 14.36 0.51
CA ALA A 77 -8.27 15.25 0.42
C ALA A 77 -8.47 16.56 1.20
N GLU A 78 -9.70 17.07 1.27
CA GLU A 78 -10.03 18.30 1.98
C GLU A 78 -10.22 18.09 3.49
N LYS A 79 -10.81 16.96 3.92
CA LYS A 79 -11.36 16.80 5.27
C LYS A 79 -10.69 15.74 6.12
N ALA A 80 -9.94 14.82 5.51
CA ALA A 80 -9.36 13.69 6.21
C ALA A 80 -7.84 13.83 6.42
N SER A 81 -7.32 13.16 7.42
CA SER A 81 -5.89 12.89 7.56
C SER A 81 -5.50 11.63 6.76
N PHE A 82 -4.21 11.52 6.44
CA PHE A 82 -3.70 10.32 5.76
C PHE A 82 -3.94 9.04 6.57
N LEU A 83 -3.89 9.11 7.91
CA LEU A 83 -4.15 7.94 8.76
C LEU A 83 -5.64 7.56 8.78
N GLU A 84 -6.58 8.53 8.71
CA GLU A 84 -8.00 8.23 8.52
C GLU A 84 -8.25 7.52 7.19
N VAL A 85 -7.63 8.00 6.09
CA VAL A 85 -7.74 7.36 4.79
C VAL A 85 -7.05 5.98 4.79
N SER A 86 -5.92 5.83 5.45
CA SER A 86 -5.27 4.52 5.62
C SER A 86 -6.18 3.53 6.35
N TYR A 87 -6.85 3.98 7.42
CA TYR A 87 -7.83 3.18 8.13
C TYR A 87 -9.01 2.78 7.23
N LEU A 88 -9.58 3.76 6.51
CA LEU A 88 -10.66 3.54 5.55
C LEU A 88 -10.32 2.45 4.52
N LEU A 89 -9.15 2.55 3.90
CA LEU A 89 -8.71 1.58 2.88
C LEU A 89 -8.54 0.16 3.44
N ILE A 90 -8.04 0.05 4.68
CA ILE A 90 -7.78 -1.24 5.34
C ILE A 90 -9.07 -1.86 5.88
N HIS A 91 -9.89 -1.08 6.57
CA HIS A 91 -11.04 -1.59 7.34
C HIS A 91 -12.39 -1.45 6.61
N GLY A 92 -12.50 -0.57 5.61
CA GLY A 92 -13.67 -0.43 4.75
C GLY A 92 -14.55 0.78 5.02
N ASP A 93 -14.49 1.33 6.25
CA ASP A 93 -15.24 2.52 6.69
C ASP A 93 -14.31 3.53 7.35
N LEU A 94 -14.73 4.81 7.39
CA LEU A 94 -14.01 5.83 8.15
C LEU A 94 -14.04 5.51 9.65
N PRO A 95 -12.93 5.75 10.36
CA PRO A 95 -12.88 5.45 11.79
C PRO A 95 -13.78 6.38 12.61
N THR A 96 -14.36 5.84 13.67
CA THR A 96 -14.82 6.66 14.78
C THR A 96 -13.65 7.35 15.46
N GLN A 97 -13.90 8.39 16.26
CA GLN A 97 -12.81 9.08 16.98
C GLN A 97 -12.02 8.15 17.91
N ALA A 98 -12.68 7.16 18.49
CA ALA A 98 -12.01 6.17 19.36
C ALA A 98 -11.08 5.24 18.56
N GLU A 99 -11.55 4.72 17.43
CA GLU A 99 -10.79 3.86 16.53
C GLU A 99 -9.59 4.61 15.90
N LEU A 100 -9.81 5.87 15.49
CA LEU A 100 -8.71 6.71 14.99
C LEU A 100 -7.64 6.89 16.05
N THR A 101 -8.03 7.21 17.27
CA THR A 101 -7.09 7.41 18.39
C THR A 101 -6.30 6.13 18.68
N GLU A 102 -6.96 4.97 18.67
CA GLU A 102 -6.28 3.67 18.85
C GLU A 102 -5.30 3.38 17.71
N PHE A 103 -5.74 3.59 16.47
CA PHE A 103 -4.91 3.38 15.28
C PHE A 103 -3.68 4.30 15.27
N GLU A 104 -3.86 5.60 15.49
CA GLU A 104 -2.75 6.56 15.60
C GLU A 104 -1.77 6.20 16.71
N ASN A 105 -2.26 5.81 17.88
CA ASN A 105 -1.41 5.38 18.99
C ASN A 105 -0.63 4.11 18.65
N SER A 106 -1.25 3.18 17.93
CA SER A 106 -0.56 1.99 17.43
C SER A 106 0.55 2.37 16.45
N ILE A 107 0.28 3.26 15.49
CA ILE A 107 1.28 3.75 14.54
C ILE A 107 2.43 4.46 15.27
N LYS A 108 2.13 5.40 16.17
CA LYS A 108 3.15 6.15 16.94
C LYS A 108 4.09 5.26 17.73
N LYS A 109 3.58 4.17 18.31
CA LYS A 109 4.40 3.20 19.08
C LYS A 109 5.36 2.38 18.22
N HIS A 110 5.17 2.34 16.91
CA HIS A 110 5.93 1.48 16.00
C HIS A 110 6.82 2.23 15.00
N THR A 111 6.95 3.55 15.11
CA THR A 111 7.73 4.40 14.19
C THR A 111 9.24 4.12 14.23
N LEU A 112 9.77 3.79 15.41
CA LEU A 112 11.20 3.53 15.59
C LEU A 112 11.61 2.22 14.93
N VAL A 113 12.72 2.23 14.21
CA VAL A 113 13.36 1.03 13.64
C VAL A 113 14.51 0.57 14.54
N HIS A 114 14.91 -0.69 14.40
CA HIS A 114 16.02 -1.25 15.18
C HIS A 114 17.34 -0.54 14.82
N GLU A 115 18.17 -0.23 15.82
CA GLU A 115 19.44 0.50 15.63
C GLU A 115 20.38 -0.20 14.64
N ASP A 116 20.44 -1.52 14.65
CA ASP A 116 21.28 -2.26 13.71
C ASP A 116 20.89 -2.06 12.25
N MET A 117 19.70 -1.56 11.96
CA MET A 117 19.31 -1.20 10.60
C MET A 117 20.14 -0.06 10.02
N LYS A 118 20.79 0.76 10.83
CA LYS A 118 21.72 1.79 10.35
C LYS A 118 22.88 1.20 9.57
N ARG A 119 23.39 0.04 9.97
CA ARG A 119 24.50 -0.65 9.28
C ARG A 119 24.15 -1.04 7.84
N PHE A 120 22.87 -1.33 7.57
CA PHE A 120 22.43 -1.58 6.21
C PHE A 120 22.51 -0.32 5.35
N PHE A 121 22.14 0.84 5.89
CA PHE A 121 22.27 2.12 5.17
C PHE A 121 23.73 2.46 4.88
N GLU A 122 24.65 2.19 5.80
CA GLU A 122 26.08 2.45 5.63
C GLU A 122 26.68 1.66 4.47
N ALA A 123 26.13 0.48 4.15
CA ALA A 123 26.58 -0.36 3.05
C ALA A 123 26.18 0.17 1.67
N TYR A 124 25.18 1.07 1.57
CA TYR A 124 24.75 1.61 0.29
C TYR A 124 25.64 2.77 -0.17
N PRO A 125 25.97 2.84 -1.48
CA PRO A 125 26.64 4.00 -2.04
C PRO A 125 25.74 5.24 -1.94
N ALA A 126 26.34 6.43 -1.77
CA ALA A 126 25.58 7.69 -1.64
C ALA A 126 24.63 7.97 -2.81
N LYS A 127 24.98 7.50 -4.02
CA LYS A 127 24.18 7.65 -5.24
C LYS A 127 23.22 6.49 -5.49
N ALA A 128 23.01 5.59 -4.51
CA ALA A 128 22.03 4.52 -4.65
C ALA A 128 20.62 5.11 -4.89
N HIS A 129 19.87 4.48 -5.78
CA HIS A 129 18.48 4.93 -6.04
C HIS A 129 17.63 4.73 -4.78
N PRO A 130 16.89 5.76 -4.30
CA PRO A 130 16.18 5.70 -3.03
C PRO A 130 15.14 4.59 -2.97
N MET A 131 14.48 4.26 -4.08
CA MET A 131 13.52 3.16 -4.13
C MET A 131 14.17 1.80 -3.92
N GLY A 132 15.35 1.55 -4.49
CA GLY A 132 16.10 0.31 -4.28
C GLY A 132 16.55 0.16 -2.82
N VAL A 133 16.99 1.27 -2.19
CA VAL A 133 17.33 1.30 -0.77
C VAL A 133 16.08 1.01 0.08
N LEU A 134 14.97 1.70 -0.18
CA LEU A 134 13.72 1.54 0.57
C LEU A 134 13.18 0.11 0.47
N SER A 135 13.11 -0.46 -0.74
CA SER A 135 12.68 -1.84 -0.96
C SER A 135 13.52 -2.83 -0.15
N SER A 136 14.85 -2.70 -0.21
CA SER A 136 15.78 -3.56 0.53
C SER A 136 15.61 -3.43 2.05
N MET A 137 15.42 -2.20 2.55
CA MET A 137 15.22 -1.94 3.98
C MET A 137 13.92 -2.52 4.49
N ILE A 138 12.83 -2.44 3.70
CA ILE A 138 11.54 -3.05 4.05
C ILE A 138 11.65 -4.57 4.09
N SER A 139 12.30 -5.18 3.10
CA SER A 139 12.54 -6.63 3.11
C SER A 139 13.32 -7.07 4.36
N SER A 140 14.35 -6.29 4.73
CA SER A 140 15.21 -6.55 5.89
C SER A 140 14.44 -6.53 7.22
N LEU A 141 13.30 -5.82 7.32
CA LEU A 141 12.46 -5.81 8.53
C LEU A 141 12.04 -7.22 8.96
N SER A 142 11.84 -8.14 8.02
CA SER A 142 11.46 -9.52 8.34
C SER A 142 12.46 -10.23 9.25
N THR A 143 13.74 -9.85 9.21
CA THR A 143 14.79 -10.43 10.05
C THR A 143 14.75 -9.92 11.49
N PHE A 144 14.10 -8.78 11.73
CA PHE A 144 13.88 -8.19 13.06
C PHE A 144 12.52 -8.58 13.66
N TYR A 145 11.66 -9.22 12.88
CA TYR A 145 10.33 -9.69 13.26
C TYR A 145 10.14 -11.14 12.83
N PRO A 146 10.87 -12.09 13.45
CA PRO A 146 10.86 -13.50 13.02
C PRO A 146 9.48 -14.15 13.09
N GLU A 147 8.59 -13.67 13.95
CA GLU A 147 7.19 -14.11 14.01
C GLU A 147 6.41 -13.86 12.72
N SER A 148 6.86 -12.90 11.88
CA SER A 148 6.25 -12.63 10.58
C SER A 148 6.48 -13.73 9.55
N LEU A 149 7.43 -14.64 9.81
CA LEU A 149 7.79 -15.74 8.91
C LEU A 149 6.90 -16.97 9.11
N ASP A 150 6.12 -17.05 10.19
CA ASP A 150 5.17 -18.14 10.41
C ASP A 150 4.04 -18.07 9.36
N PRO A 151 3.87 -19.10 8.51
CA PRO A 151 2.79 -19.13 7.51
C PRO A 151 1.39 -19.17 8.16
N ASN A 152 1.28 -19.64 9.41
CA ASN A 152 0.04 -19.76 10.17
C ASN A 152 -0.23 -18.56 11.10
N ARG A 153 0.46 -17.44 10.91
CA ARG A 153 0.29 -16.22 11.70
C ARG A 153 -1.17 -15.78 11.80
N SER A 154 -1.59 -15.40 13.01
CA SER A 154 -2.96 -14.96 13.29
C SER A 154 -3.33 -13.67 12.50
N ALA A 155 -4.64 -13.38 12.43
CA ALA A 155 -5.13 -12.13 11.86
C ALA A 155 -4.56 -10.91 12.60
N ASP A 156 -4.49 -10.97 13.95
CA ASP A 156 -3.93 -9.89 14.77
C ASP A 156 -2.45 -9.64 14.47
N MET A 157 -1.66 -10.71 14.26
CA MET A 157 -0.26 -10.57 13.86
C MET A 157 -0.10 -9.96 12.48
N LYS A 158 -0.98 -10.31 11.53
CA LYS A 158 -1.01 -9.69 10.20
C LYS A 158 -1.34 -8.21 10.31
N ASN A 159 -2.36 -7.86 11.09
CA ASN A 159 -2.76 -6.48 11.33
C ASN A 159 -1.65 -5.66 11.99
N LEU A 160 -1.01 -6.20 13.03
CA LEU A 160 0.14 -5.58 13.67
C LEU A 160 1.30 -5.35 12.68
N THR A 161 1.52 -6.27 11.76
CA THR A 161 2.55 -6.12 10.72
C THR A 161 2.21 -4.99 9.75
N VAL A 162 0.93 -4.82 9.40
CA VAL A 162 0.45 -3.68 8.58
C VAL A 162 0.71 -2.37 9.32
N HIS A 163 0.37 -2.28 10.62
CA HIS A 163 0.66 -1.08 11.42
C HIS A 163 2.17 -0.77 11.48
N ARG A 164 3.00 -1.80 11.69
CA ARG A 164 4.47 -1.66 11.68
C ARG A 164 5.00 -1.15 10.34
N LEU A 165 4.47 -1.62 9.22
CA LEU A 165 4.85 -1.17 7.88
C LEU A 165 4.51 0.29 7.68
N ILE A 166 3.27 0.70 7.94
CA ILE A 166 2.83 2.10 7.83
C ILE A 166 3.69 2.99 8.74
N ALA A 167 3.93 2.57 9.99
CA ALA A 167 4.68 3.34 10.96
C ALA A 167 6.16 3.54 10.60
N LYS A 168 6.82 2.50 10.07
CA LYS A 168 8.27 2.50 9.83
C LYS A 168 8.66 3.05 8.46
N LEU A 169 7.74 3.03 7.51
CA LEU A 169 8.01 3.51 6.15
C LEU A 169 8.55 4.97 6.14
N PRO A 170 7.96 5.93 6.85
CA PRO A 170 8.50 7.30 6.92
C PRO A 170 9.91 7.36 7.49
N THR A 171 10.20 6.58 8.53
CA THR A 171 11.54 6.55 9.14
C THR A 171 12.57 6.01 8.16
N LEU A 172 12.27 4.90 7.49
CA LEU A 172 13.17 4.30 6.50
C LEU A 172 13.37 5.21 5.28
N ALA A 173 12.33 5.85 4.80
CA ALA A 173 12.40 6.79 3.68
C ALA A 173 13.22 8.04 4.04
N ALA A 174 12.99 8.64 5.21
CA ALA A 174 13.76 9.77 5.68
C ALA A 174 15.24 9.43 5.91
N TRP A 175 15.53 8.26 6.48
CA TRP A 175 16.90 7.80 6.68
C TRP A 175 17.59 7.47 5.34
N SER A 176 16.86 6.95 4.35
CA SER A 176 17.37 6.77 2.99
C SER A 176 17.84 8.09 2.38
N TYR A 177 17.02 9.14 2.50
CA TYR A 177 17.38 10.48 2.07
C TYR A 177 18.58 11.03 2.85
N LYS A 178 18.57 10.94 4.18
CA LYS A 178 19.70 11.40 5.04
C LYS A 178 21.00 10.69 4.67
N ASN A 179 20.95 9.37 4.41
CA ASN A 179 22.12 8.61 3.98
C ASN A 179 22.66 9.09 2.63
N SER A 180 21.81 9.38 1.66
CA SER A 180 22.21 9.89 0.35
C SER A 180 22.91 11.25 0.46
N MET A 181 22.48 12.09 1.41
CA MET A 181 23.05 13.41 1.70
C MET A 181 24.25 13.35 2.65
N ARG A 182 24.57 12.17 3.20
CA ARG A 182 25.59 12.00 4.26
C ARG A 182 25.32 12.84 5.50
N HIS A 183 24.04 13.06 5.81
CA HIS A 183 23.55 13.75 6.98
C HIS A 183 23.28 12.78 8.15
N PRO A 184 23.34 13.25 9.41
CA PRO A 184 22.97 12.44 10.56
C PRO A 184 21.49 12.06 10.51
N PHE A 185 21.17 10.86 10.99
CA PHE A 185 19.79 10.40 11.09
C PHE A 185 19.05 11.14 12.21
N MET A 186 17.81 11.54 11.90
CA MET A 186 16.86 12.05 12.89
C MET A 186 15.90 10.93 13.28
N TYR A 187 15.56 10.89 14.56
CA TYR A 187 14.64 9.90 15.11
C TYR A 187 13.21 10.41 15.12
N PRO A 188 12.21 9.51 15.02
CA PRO A 188 10.81 9.89 15.10
C PRO A 188 10.48 10.46 16.50
N ARG A 189 9.51 11.35 16.52
CA ARG A 189 8.94 11.95 17.74
C ARG A 189 7.49 11.53 17.92
N ASN A 190 7.12 11.02 19.09
CA ASN A 190 5.76 10.55 19.36
C ASN A 190 4.74 11.68 19.55
N ASP A 191 5.20 12.91 19.76
CA ASP A 191 4.36 14.12 19.89
C ASP A 191 4.00 14.76 18.54
N TYR A 192 4.56 14.26 17.43
CA TYR A 192 4.24 14.73 16.10
C TYR A 192 3.21 13.84 15.41
N ASP A 193 2.41 14.45 14.51
CA ASP A 193 1.58 13.69 13.57
C ASP A 193 2.44 12.99 12.50
N TYR A 194 1.80 12.17 11.67
CA TYR A 194 2.47 11.34 10.68
C TYR A 194 3.30 12.14 9.67
N GLY A 195 2.68 13.16 9.06
CA GLY A 195 3.33 13.99 8.04
C GLY A 195 4.42 14.88 8.63
N LYS A 196 4.14 15.51 9.77
CA LYS A 196 5.10 16.35 10.49
C LYS A 196 6.33 15.56 10.91
N ASN A 197 6.12 14.33 11.41
CA ASN A 197 7.20 13.45 11.84
C ASN A 197 8.11 13.04 10.68
N PHE A 198 7.53 12.72 9.53
CA PHE A 198 8.30 12.41 8.31
C PHE A 198 9.15 13.61 7.87
N LEU A 199 8.56 14.80 7.76
CA LEU A 199 9.29 16.02 7.36
C LEU A 199 10.39 16.39 8.37
N TYR A 200 10.10 16.26 9.66
CA TYR A 200 11.09 16.46 10.71
C TYR A 200 12.28 15.51 10.56
N MET A 201 12.04 14.23 10.37
CA MET A 201 13.13 13.26 10.19
C MET A 201 13.92 13.49 8.89
N MET A 202 13.25 13.94 7.85
CA MET A 202 13.85 14.15 6.53
C MET A 202 14.72 15.41 6.49
N PHE A 203 14.28 16.53 7.07
CA PHE A 203 14.92 17.83 6.91
C PHE A 203 15.56 18.38 8.19
N GLY A 204 15.12 17.96 9.37
CA GLY A 204 15.71 18.37 10.65
C GLY A 204 17.18 17.98 10.77
N MET A 205 17.94 18.74 11.55
CA MET A 205 19.33 18.48 11.88
C MET A 205 19.50 18.46 13.41
N PRO A 206 20.41 17.63 13.98
CA PRO A 206 20.60 17.57 15.44
C PRO A 206 21.09 18.88 16.06
N THR A 207 21.68 19.76 15.26
CA THR A 207 22.30 21.04 15.69
C THR A 207 21.31 22.18 15.72
N GLU A 208 20.08 21.99 15.21
CA GLU A 208 19.10 23.06 15.04
C GLU A 208 17.73 22.63 15.54
N ASN A 209 16.97 23.59 16.06
CA ASN A 209 15.55 23.36 16.34
C ASN A 209 14.76 23.56 15.03
N TYR A 210 14.50 22.45 14.33
CA TYR A 210 13.75 22.48 13.08
C TYR A 210 12.24 22.49 13.35
N GLU A 211 11.61 23.61 13.04
CA GLU A 211 10.16 23.72 13.06
C GLU A 211 9.57 23.41 11.69
N VAL A 212 8.70 22.41 11.64
CA VAL A 212 8.05 22.00 10.41
C VAL A 212 6.90 22.94 10.07
N ASP A 213 6.93 23.54 8.89
CA ASP A 213 5.89 24.45 8.41
C ASP A 213 4.54 23.70 8.28
N PRO A 214 3.47 24.16 8.97
CA PRO A 214 2.15 23.53 8.89
C PRO A 214 1.57 23.46 7.47
N VAL A 215 1.90 24.43 6.60
CA VAL A 215 1.45 24.43 5.21
C VAL A 215 2.07 23.25 4.44
N VAL A 216 3.36 22.98 4.68
CA VAL A 216 4.06 21.85 4.07
C VAL A 216 3.51 20.53 4.60
N VAL A 217 3.18 20.44 5.90
CA VAL A 217 2.53 19.25 6.49
C VAL A 217 1.18 18.99 5.83
N SER A 218 0.36 20.03 5.68
CA SER A 218 -0.96 19.91 5.04
C SER A 218 -0.83 19.48 3.58
N ALA A 219 0.08 20.08 2.82
CA ALA A 219 0.34 19.71 1.43
C ALA A 219 0.79 18.25 1.31
N LEU A 220 1.71 17.80 2.18
CA LEU A 220 2.14 16.41 2.19
C LEU A 220 1.00 15.46 2.53
N ASN A 221 0.17 15.79 3.52
CA ASN A 221 -1.01 14.99 3.87
C ASN A 221 -1.92 14.79 2.66
N THR A 222 -2.26 15.86 1.95
CA THR A 222 -3.08 15.81 0.74
C THR A 222 -2.42 14.95 -0.35
N LEU A 223 -1.11 15.11 -0.59
CA LEU A 223 -0.38 14.30 -1.57
C LEU A 223 -0.39 12.81 -1.20
N LEU A 224 -0.21 12.45 0.07
CA LEU A 224 -0.27 11.07 0.53
C LEU A 224 -1.67 10.47 0.33
N ILE A 225 -2.73 11.24 0.58
CA ILE A 225 -4.12 10.81 0.34
C ILE A 225 -4.35 10.55 -1.15
N LEU A 226 -3.97 11.50 -2.01
CA LEU A 226 -4.15 11.40 -3.47
C LEU A 226 -3.39 10.21 -4.09
N HIS A 227 -2.32 9.73 -3.43
CA HIS A 227 -1.49 8.63 -3.90
C HIS A 227 -1.65 7.34 -3.08
N ALA A 228 -2.65 7.27 -2.19
CA ALA A 228 -2.79 6.14 -1.27
C ALA A 228 -3.14 4.83 -1.97
N ASP A 229 -3.96 4.87 -3.04
CA ASP A 229 -4.29 3.70 -3.84
C ASP A 229 -4.62 4.09 -5.30
N HIS A 230 -4.26 3.23 -6.24
CA HIS A 230 -4.50 3.38 -7.68
C HIS A 230 -5.05 2.07 -8.27
N GLU A 231 -6.00 1.44 -7.60
CA GLU A 231 -6.62 0.17 -7.98
C GLU A 231 -5.61 -1.01 -8.10
N LEU A 232 -5.83 -1.85 -9.12
CA LEU A 232 -5.00 -3.03 -9.40
C LEU A 232 -3.79 -2.66 -10.28
N ASN A 233 -3.05 -1.64 -9.87
CA ASN A 233 -1.82 -1.22 -10.52
C ASN A 233 -0.71 -2.31 -10.44
N CYS A 234 0.45 -2.03 -11.04
CA CYS A 234 1.57 -2.96 -11.07
C CYS A 234 2.02 -3.39 -9.67
N SER A 235 2.13 -2.47 -8.73
CA SER A 235 2.52 -2.77 -7.34
C SER A 235 1.52 -3.68 -6.65
N THR A 236 0.22 -3.36 -6.72
CA THR A 236 -0.86 -4.18 -6.14
C THR A 236 -0.89 -5.58 -6.75
N SER A 237 -0.75 -5.69 -8.07
CA SER A 237 -0.71 -6.97 -8.78
C SER A 237 0.50 -7.80 -8.37
N THR A 238 1.69 -7.18 -8.24
CA THR A 238 2.93 -7.84 -7.78
C THR A 238 2.77 -8.34 -6.35
N ILE A 239 2.26 -7.50 -5.44
CA ILE A 239 2.01 -7.86 -4.03
C ILE A 239 1.07 -9.05 -3.94
N ARG A 240 0.00 -9.09 -4.73
CA ARG A 240 -0.95 -10.22 -4.77
C ARG A 240 -0.28 -11.50 -5.24
N ILE A 241 0.52 -11.45 -6.31
CA ILE A 241 1.24 -12.61 -6.86
C ILE A 241 2.24 -13.14 -5.83
N VAL A 242 3.09 -12.28 -5.26
CA VAL A 242 4.06 -12.67 -4.25
C VAL A 242 3.37 -13.18 -2.98
N GLY A 243 2.31 -12.51 -2.54
CA GLY A 243 1.51 -12.91 -1.38
C GLY A 243 0.83 -14.27 -1.54
N SER A 244 0.52 -14.70 -2.78
CA SER A 244 -0.08 -16.01 -3.04
C SER A 244 0.84 -17.20 -2.69
N SER A 245 2.14 -16.96 -2.56
CA SER A 245 3.12 -17.95 -2.08
C SER A 245 3.20 -18.08 -0.56
N ASN A 246 2.33 -17.40 0.21
CA ASN A 246 2.41 -17.27 1.66
C ASN A 246 3.67 -16.56 2.18
N ALA A 247 4.35 -15.77 1.34
CA ALA A 247 5.48 -14.94 1.75
C ALA A 247 5.06 -14.01 2.91
N ASN A 248 6.02 -13.63 3.75
CA ASN A 248 5.76 -12.66 4.81
C ASN A 248 5.43 -11.27 4.23
N LEU A 249 4.69 -10.46 4.98
CA LEU A 249 4.23 -9.15 4.49
C LEU A 249 5.37 -8.17 4.16
N TYR A 250 6.49 -8.22 4.89
CA TYR A 250 7.63 -7.34 4.60
C TYR A 250 8.22 -7.63 3.21
N SER A 251 8.47 -8.90 2.90
CA SER A 251 8.99 -9.30 1.57
C SER A 251 7.95 -9.03 0.47
N THR A 252 6.67 -9.27 0.76
CA THR A 252 5.56 -9.04 -0.18
C THR A 252 5.45 -7.56 -0.53
N ILE A 253 5.43 -6.67 0.46
CA ILE A 253 5.37 -5.21 0.25
C ILE A 253 6.64 -4.70 -0.42
N SER A 254 7.82 -5.19 -0.02
CA SER A 254 9.10 -4.85 -0.66
C SER A 254 9.10 -5.12 -2.17
N ALA A 255 8.43 -6.19 -2.61
CA ALA A 255 8.33 -6.53 -4.04
C ALA A 255 7.43 -5.55 -4.82
N GLY A 256 6.52 -4.85 -4.15
CA GLY A 256 5.63 -3.85 -4.76
C GLY A 256 6.20 -2.43 -4.78
N ILE A 257 7.34 -2.19 -4.13
CA ILE A 257 8.07 -0.91 -4.09
C ILE A 257 9.02 -0.81 -5.29
#